data_fd292ba228d37fb6bbc25478143a138e
#
_entry.id   fd292ba228d37fb6bbc25478143a138e
#
_cell.length_a   1.000
_cell.length_b   1.000
_cell.length_c   1.000
_cell.angle_alpha   90.00
_cell.angle_beta   90.00
_cell.angle_gamma   90.00
#
_symmetry.space_group_name_H-M   'P 1'
#
loop_
_entity.id
_entity.type
_entity.pdbx_description
1 polymer ?
#
loop_
_entity_poly.entity_id
_entity_poly.type
_entity_poly.pdbx_seq_one_letter_code
_entity_poly.pdbx_strand_id
1 'polypeptide(L)'
;MVMKRITLDELRQLAKAANGKINKIYLHWTAGNYHQFFGDYHLNIDNDGAIITTTDDLAEHKSHTWRRNSRAIGICMCCCADAVAYADGGVDFGSVPPTAMQIDSMAKVVAVLCEELGLDITADVVMTHAEAADLDDYGPATTCERWDLWKLPDKPGDGLLKPGGDVIRGKAIWWHNNW
;
A
#
# COMPACT_ATOMS: atom_id res chain seq x y z
N MET A 1 18.53 -10.29 4.04
CA MET A 1 17.36 -9.37 3.88
C MET A 1 17.78 -8.02 4.44
N VAL A 2 17.73 -6.97 3.63
CA VAL A 2 17.96 -5.59 4.07
C VAL A 2 16.69 -5.13 4.78
N MET A 3 16.81 -4.48 5.94
CA MET A 3 15.72 -3.72 6.56
C MET A 3 16.28 -2.37 6.97
N LYS A 4 15.94 -1.33 6.23
CA LYS A 4 16.52 -0.01 6.40
C LYS A 4 15.43 1.05 6.34
N ARG A 5 15.40 1.98 7.30
CA ARG A 5 14.61 3.21 7.20
C ARG A 5 15.20 4.10 6.11
N ILE A 6 14.34 4.59 5.22
CA ILE A 6 14.73 5.45 4.10
C ILE A 6 13.89 6.73 4.07
N THR A 7 14.45 7.77 3.47
CA THR A 7 13.77 9.02 3.14
C THR A 7 13.05 8.92 1.79
N LEU A 8 12.20 9.91 1.46
CA LEU A 8 11.60 10.01 0.12
C LEU A 8 12.67 10.24 -0.97
N ASP A 9 13.76 10.93 -0.66
CA ASP A 9 14.85 11.14 -1.62
C ASP A 9 15.61 9.84 -1.91
N GLU A 10 15.86 9.02 -0.89
CA GLU A 10 16.43 7.67 -1.09
C GLU A 10 15.47 6.78 -1.87
N LEU A 11 14.15 6.87 -1.62
CA LEU A 11 13.13 6.17 -2.41
C LEU A 11 13.15 6.60 -3.88
N ARG A 12 13.29 7.90 -4.17
CA ARG A 12 13.44 8.40 -5.54
C ARG A 12 14.61 7.75 -6.27
N GLN A 13 15.76 7.59 -5.61
CA GLN A 13 16.92 6.95 -6.22
C GLN A 13 16.67 5.45 -6.51
N LEU A 14 16.03 4.73 -5.60
CA LEU A 14 15.64 3.34 -5.81
C LEU A 14 14.65 3.21 -6.97
N ALA A 15 13.66 4.10 -7.04
CA ALA A 15 12.64 4.10 -8.10
C ALA A 15 13.27 4.40 -9.49
N LYS A 16 14.17 5.38 -9.58
CA LYS A 16 14.91 5.68 -10.82
C LYS A 16 15.67 4.48 -11.34
N ALA A 17 16.33 3.72 -10.46
CA ALA A 17 17.07 2.51 -10.81
C ALA A 17 16.16 1.36 -11.33
N ALA A 18 14.87 1.38 -10.94
CA ALA A 18 13.86 0.41 -11.35
C ALA A 18 13.01 0.86 -12.55
N ASN A 19 13.23 2.07 -13.08
CA ASN A 19 12.48 2.61 -14.23
C ASN A 19 12.53 1.66 -15.42
N GLY A 20 11.40 1.47 -16.09
CA GLY A 20 11.23 0.53 -17.22
C GLY A 20 11.08 -0.94 -16.81
N LYS A 21 11.35 -1.30 -15.56
CA LYS A 21 11.23 -2.69 -15.06
C LYS A 21 9.89 -2.95 -14.35
N ILE A 22 9.26 -1.92 -13.79
CA ILE A 22 8.02 -1.98 -13.01
C ILE A 22 6.86 -1.39 -13.82
N ASN A 23 5.67 -1.97 -13.66
CA ASN A 23 4.44 -1.46 -14.27
C ASN A 23 3.20 -1.53 -13.37
N LYS A 24 3.33 -2.06 -12.14
CA LYS A 24 2.25 -2.19 -11.15
C LYS A 24 2.73 -1.88 -9.75
N ILE A 25 1.84 -1.34 -8.93
CA ILE A 25 2.02 -1.11 -7.50
C ILE A 25 0.83 -1.71 -6.77
N TYR A 26 1.08 -2.60 -5.83
CA TYR A 26 0.05 -3.20 -4.98
C TYR A 26 0.17 -2.72 -3.55
N LEU A 27 -0.94 -2.30 -2.99
CA LEU A 27 -1.05 -1.71 -1.66
C LEU A 27 -1.69 -2.69 -0.70
N HIS A 28 -1.11 -2.80 0.49
CA HIS A 28 -1.48 -3.76 1.52
C HIS A 28 -1.53 -3.12 2.91
N TRP A 29 -2.16 -3.81 3.86
CA TRP A 29 -1.74 -3.78 5.25
C TRP A 29 -1.22 -5.16 5.66
N THR A 30 -0.43 -5.22 6.73
CA THR A 30 0.22 -6.49 7.12
C THR A 30 -0.70 -7.46 7.84
N ALA A 31 -1.87 -7.01 8.34
CA ALA A 31 -2.65 -7.69 9.36
C ALA A 31 -1.77 -8.09 10.57
N GLY A 32 -0.80 -7.25 10.89
CA GLY A 32 0.16 -7.38 11.99
C GLY A 32 0.15 -6.16 12.90
N ASN A 33 1.11 -6.11 13.82
CA ASN A 33 1.28 -5.00 14.74
C ASN A 33 2.11 -3.85 14.12
N TYR A 34 2.06 -2.68 14.74
CA TYR A 34 3.03 -1.61 14.50
C TYR A 34 4.44 -2.13 14.78
N HIS A 35 5.43 -1.59 14.08
CA HIS A 35 6.84 -1.98 14.16
C HIS A 35 7.15 -3.43 13.75
N GLN A 36 6.17 -4.14 13.19
CA GLN A 36 6.33 -5.49 12.65
C GLN A 36 6.48 -5.43 11.13
N PHE A 37 7.72 -5.58 10.63
CA PHE A 37 8.04 -5.48 9.22
C PHE A 37 8.16 -6.85 8.56
N PHE A 38 7.71 -6.94 7.30
CA PHE A 38 7.69 -8.20 6.55
C PHE A 38 8.50 -8.09 5.25
N GLY A 39 9.32 -9.09 4.99
CA GLY A 39 10.17 -9.18 3.80
C GLY A 39 9.45 -9.48 2.49
N ASP A 40 8.16 -9.87 2.56
CA ASP A 40 7.32 -10.15 1.40
C ASP A 40 6.94 -8.88 0.62
N TYR A 41 7.06 -7.70 1.25
CA TYR A 41 6.84 -6.40 0.65
C TYR A 41 8.16 -5.69 0.39
N HIS A 42 8.22 -4.85 -0.64
CA HIS A 42 9.39 -4.00 -0.92
C HIS A 42 9.51 -2.87 0.09
N LEU A 43 8.36 -2.29 0.50
CA LEU A 43 8.28 -1.17 1.41
C LEU A 43 7.25 -1.45 2.50
N ASN A 44 7.64 -1.24 3.75
CA ASN A 44 6.75 -1.25 4.91
C ASN A 44 6.64 0.18 5.45
N ILE A 45 5.44 0.59 5.82
CA ILE A 45 5.15 1.92 6.40
C ILE A 45 4.71 1.73 7.84
N ASP A 46 5.50 2.25 8.76
CA ASP A 46 5.22 2.14 10.19
C ASP A 46 4.19 3.17 10.66
N ASN A 47 3.71 3.04 11.89
CA ASN A 47 2.65 3.85 12.45
C ASN A 47 2.94 5.36 12.49
N ASP A 48 4.21 5.75 12.54
CA ASP A 48 4.70 7.13 12.48
C ASP A 48 4.92 7.64 11.04
N GLY A 49 4.58 6.83 10.03
CA GLY A 49 4.82 7.12 8.62
C GLY A 49 6.23 6.81 8.14
N ALA A 50 7.09 6.24 8.99
CA ALA A 50 8.43 5.85 8.58
C ALA A 50 8.40 4.79 7.47
N ILE A 51 9.25 4.97 6.46
CA ILE A 51 9.38 4.06 5.32
C ILE A 51 10.55 3.11 5.57
N ILE A 52 10.27 1.82 5.62
CA ILE A 52 11.27 0.77 5.79
C ILE A 52 11.36 -0.03 4.49
N THR A 53 12.48 0.06 3.80
CA THR A 53 12.74 -0.82 2.65
C THR A 53 13.29 -2.17 3.11
N THR A 54 12.92 -3.21 2.37
CA THR A 54 13.41 -4.58 2.58
C THR A 54 14.35 -5.03 1.47
N THR A 55 14.66 -4.14 0.53
CA THR A 55 15.50 -4.41 -0.63
C THR A 55 16.24 -3.16 -1.09
N ASP A 56 17.38 -3.35 -1.73
CA ASP A 56 18.10 -2.31 -2.47
C ASP A 56 17.74 -2.27 -3.97
N ASP A 57 16.89 -3.19 -4.45
CA ASP A 57 16.39 -3.23 -5.82
C ASP A 57 14.85 -3.40 -5.85
N LEU A 58 14.12 -2.35 -6.17
CA LEU A 58 12.66 -2.39 -6.29
C LEU A 58 12.15 -3.28 -7.43
N ALA A 59 13.03 -3.76 -8.31
CA ALA A 59 12.69 -4.73 -9.34
C ALA A 59 12.86 -6.19 -8.87
N GLU A 60 13.31 -6.41 -7.62
CA GLU A 60 13.34 -7.73 -7.00
C GLU A 60 11.93 -8.34 -6.98
N HIS A 61 11.81 -9.62 -7.33
CA HIS A 61 10.53 -10.31 -7.25
C HIS A 61 10.19 -10.65 -5.80
N LYS A 62 9.03 -10.18 -5.32
CA LYS A 62 8.49 -10.49 -3.98
C LYS A 62 7.07 -11.02 -4.10
N SER A 63 6.67 -11.90 -3.16
CA SER A 63 5.38 -12.60 -3.17
C SER A 63 4.38 -11.93 -2.22
N HIS A 64 3.62 -10.96 -2.72
CA HIS A 64 2.65 -10.19 -1.93
C HIS A 64 1.21 -10.22 -2.49
N THR A 65 1.04 -10.48 -3.81
CA THR A 65 -0.28 -10.50 -4.45
C THR A 65 -0.37 -11.72 -5.38
N TRP A 66 -1.28 -12.63 -5.11
CA TRP A 66 -1.41 -13.87 -5.85
C TRP A 66 -1.53 -13.64 -7.37
N ARG A 67 -0.69 -14.33 -8.17
CA ARG A 67 -0.58 -14.23 -9.64
C ARG A 67 -0.18 -12.85 -10.20
N ARG A 68 0.12 -11.84 -9.37
CA ARG A 68 0.32 -10.46 -9.80
C ARG A 68 1.67 -9.85 -9.42
N ASN A 69 2.64 -10.68 -9.01
CA ASN A 69 3.93 -10.20 -8.50
C ASN A 69 4.95 -9.82 -9.57
N SER A 70 4.70 -10.18 -10.84
CA SER A 70 5.63 -9.87 -11.94
C SER A 70 5.64 -8.37 -12.22
N ARG A 71 6.83 -7.76 -12.26
CA ARG A 71 7.04 -6.34 -12.51
C ARG A 71 6.23 -5.43 -11.58
N ALA A 72 6.07 -5.84 -10.33
CA ALA A 72 5.22 -5.18 -9.36
C ALA A 72 5.96 -4.83 -8.08
N ILE A 73 5.65 -3.67 -7.49
CA ILE A 73 6.10 -3.27 -6.16
C ILE A 73 4.95 -3.49 -5.17
N GLY A 74 5.22 -4.20 -4.07
CA GLY A 74 4.30 -4.32 -2.94
C GLY A 74 4.68 -3.34 -1.83
N ILE A 75 3.69 -2.58 -1.36
CA ILE A 75 3.82 -1.63 -0.26
C ILE A 75 2.80 -2.00 0.81
N CYS A 76 3.19 -2.05 2.07
CA CYS A 76 2.25 -2.31 3.14
C CYS A 76 2.30 -1.27 4.28
N MET A 77 1.18 -1.06 4.94
CA MET A 77 1.12 -0.42 6.26
C MET A 77 1.20 -1.49 7.34
N CYS A 78 2.04 -1.28 8.35
CA CYS A 78 2.18 -2.17 9.50
C CYS A 78 1.04 -1.91 10.49
N CYS A 79 -0.10 -2.60 10.33
CA CYS A 79 -1.31 -2.39 11.11
C CYS A 79 -2.33 -3.53 10.94
N CYS A 80 -3.46 -3.42 11.61
CA CYS A 80 -4.65 -4.26 11.44
C CYS A 80 -4.50 -5.71 11.95
N ALA A 81 -3.72 -5.97 13.01
CA ALA A 81 -3.46 -7.32 13.55
C ALA A 81 -4.74 -8.10 13.88
N ASP A 82 -5.78 -7.42 14.38
CA ASP A 82 -7.04 -8.00 14.83
C ASP A 82 -8.26 -7.38 14.11
N ALA A 83 -8.05 -6.82 12.92
CA ALA A 83 -9.11 -6.22 12.13
C ALA A 83 -10.12 -7.25 11.63
N VAL A 84 -11.39 -6.83 11.52
CA VAL A 84 -12.51 -7.66 11.07
C VAL A 84 -13.30 -6.93 9.98
N ALA A 85 -13.61 -7.63 8.90
CA ALA A 85 -14.53 -7.18 7.86
C ALA A 85 -15.93 -7.78 8.10
N TYR A 86 -16.96 -6.97 7.91
CA TYR A 86 -18.37 -7.37 8.08
C TYR A 86 -19.08 -7.46 6.72
N ALA A 87 -20.10 -8.32 6.65
CA ALA A 87 -20.87 -8.56 5.43
C ALA A 87 -21.61 -7.31 4.90
N ASP A 88 -21.89 -6.34 5.77
CA ASP A 88 -22.51 -5.06 5.38
C ASP A 88 -21.53 -4.04 4.77
N GLY A 89 -20.25 -4.42 4.66
CA GLY A 89 -19.18 -3.56 4.14
C GLY A 89 -18.49 -2.72 5.21
N GLY A 90 -18.85 -2.88 6.50
CA GLY A 90 -18.15 -2.28 7.63
C GLY A 90 -16.80 -2.94 7.87
N VAL A 91 -15.87 -2.18 8.42
CA VAL A 91 -14.56 -2.67 8.87
C VAL A 91 -14.29 -2.16 10.26
N ASP A 92 -13.99 -3.07 11.18
CA ASP A 92 -13.36 -2.77 12.45
C ASP A 92 -11.85 -2.97 12.29
N PHE A 93 -11.08 -1.92 12.48
CA PHE A 93 -9.63 -1.98 12.33
C PHE A 93 -8.92 -2.59 13.55
N GLY A 94 -9.64 -2.94 14.58
CA GLY A 94 -9.09 -3.55 15.80
C GLY A 94 -8.26 -2.61 16.65
N SER A 95 -7.36 -3.19 17.44
CA SER A 95 -6.51 -2.46 18.39
C SER A 95 -5.30 -1.76 17.75
N VAL A 96 -5.00 -2.09 16.50
CA VAL A 96 -3.85 -1.57 15.74
C VAL A 96 -4.33 -0.94 14.41
N PRO A 97 -5.18 0.11 14.46
CA PRO A 97 -5.77 0.70 13.25
C PRO A 97 -4.73 1.40 12.37
N PRO A 98 -5.00 1.58 11.07
CA PRO A 98 -4.14 2.40 10.23
C PRO A 98 -4.14 3.85 10.74
N THR A 99 -2.96 4.45 10.86
CA THR A 99 -2.82 5.84 11.30
C THR A 99 -2.94 6.82 10.14
N ALA A 100 -3.32 8.07 10.43
CA ALA A 100 -3.31 9.13 9.43
C ALA A 100 -1.92 9.34 8.82
N MET A 101 -0.85 9.16 9.62
CA MET A 101 0.54 9.26 9.18
C MET A 101 0.92 8.14 8.22
N GLN A 102 0.45 6.92 8.46
CA GLN A 102 0.64 5.79 7.53
C GLN A 102 -0.06 6.04 6.19
N ILE A 103 -1.31 6.47 6.22
CA ILE A 103 -2.11 6.75 5.03
C ILE A 103 -1.47 7.87 4.19
N ASP A 104 -1.04 8.95 4.83
CA ASP A 104 -0.37 10.07 4.15
C ASP A 104 0.99 9.66 3.58
N SER A 105 1.78 8.92 4.36
CA SER A 105 3.08 8.40 3.91
C SER A 105 2.94 7.42 2.74
N MET A 106 1.97 6.50 2.77
CA MET A 106 1.70 5.60 1.63
C MET A 106 1.34 6.38 0.37
N ALA A 107 0.53 7.43 0.50
CA ALA A 107 0.19 8.30 -0.62
C ALA A 107 1.41 9.02 -1.20
N LYS A 108 2.31 9.55 -0.36
CA LYS A 108 3.59 10.16 -0.77
C LYS A 108 4.49 9.14 -1.48
N VAL A 109 4.60 7.93 -0.94
CA VAL A 109 5.37 6.84 -1.55
C VAL A 109 4.84 6.50 -2.93
N VAL A 110 3.52 6.37 -3.09
CA VAL A 110 2.87 6.13 -4.39
C VAL A 110 3.17 7.26 -5.36
N ALA A 111 3.03 8.53 -4.94
CA ALA A 111 3.31 9.69 -5.79
C ALA A 111 4.76 9.70 -6.29
N VAL A 112 5.73 9.46 -5.40
CA VAL A 112 7.16 9.37 -5.74
C VAL A 112 7.43 8.22 -6.71
N LEU A 113 6.89 7.03 -6.43
CA LEU A 113 7.10 5.86 -7.29
C LEU A 113 6.52 6.09 -8.69
N CYS A 114 5.29 6.60 -8.78
CA CYS A 114 4.67 6.84 -10.09
C CYS A 114 5.44 7.90 -10.89
N GLU A 115 5.87 9.00 -10.24
CA GLU A 115 6.69 10.03 -10.88
C GLU A 115 7.99 9.45 -11.47
N GLU A 116 8.77 8.73 -10.67
CA GLU A 116 10.09 8.26 -11.07
C GLU A 116 10.04 7.03 -12.02
N LEU A 117 8.99 6.24 -11.92
CA LEU A 117 8.77 5.08 -12.81
C LEU A 117 8.04 5.46 -14.12
N GLY A 118 7.54 6.70 -14.25
CA GLY A 118 6.75 7.14 -15.40
C GLY A 118 5.40 6.42 -15.49
N LEU A 119 4.75 6.19 -14.36
CA LEU A 119 3.47 5.49 -14.25
C LEU A 119 2.34 6.46 -13.89
N ASP A 120 1.15 6.24 -14.43
CA ASP A 120 -0.05 7.00 -14.06
C ASP A 120 -0.62 6.50 -12.72
N ILE A 121 -1.15 7.43 -11.90
CA ILE A 121 -1.84 7.08 -10.66
C ILE A 121 -3.29 6.73 -10.98
N THR A 122 -3.51 5.50 -11.45
CA THR A 122 -4.82 4.98 -11.82
C THR A 122 -5.12 3.68 -11.07
N ALA A 123 -6.38 3.25 -11.05
CA ALA A 123 -6.77 1.98 -10.44
C ALA A 123 -6.14 0.75 -11.14
N ASP A 124 -5.80 0.88 -12.43
CA ASP A 124 -5.14 -0.20 -13.17
C ASP A 124 -3.66 -0.35 -12.81
N VAL A 125 -3.00 0.71 -12.36
CA VAL A 125 -1.57 0.74 -12.05
C VAL A 125 -1.33 0.63 -10.55
N VAL A 126 -2.05 1.39 -9.74
CA VAL A 126 -1.96 1.45 -8.27
C VAL A 126 -3.23 0.83 -7.69
N MET A 127 -3.12 -0.38 -7.24
CA MET A 127 -4.24 -1.22 -6.85
C MET A 127 -4.10 -1.71 -5.41
N THR A 128 -5.16 -1.70 -4.62
CA THR A 128 -5.14 -2.39 -3.33
C THR A 128 -5.21 -3.89 -3.51
N HIS A 129 -4.78 -4.65 -2.50
CA HIS A 129 -4.94 -6.11 -2.55
C HIS A 129 -6.42 -6.50 -2.63
N ALA A 130 -7.31 -5.79 -1.94
CA ALA A 130 -8.76 -6.02 -2.04
C ALA A 130 -9.27 -5.85 -3.48
N GLU A 131 -8.85 -4.80 -4.20
CA GLU A 131 -9.22 -4.57 -5.60
C GLU A 131 -8.64 -5.67 -6.52
N ALA A 132 -7.39 -6.05 -6.32
CA ALA A 132 -6.76 -7.14 -7.08
C ALA A 132 -7.44 -8.49 -6.82
N ALA A 133 -7.80 -8.76 -5.56
CA ALA A 133 -8.49 -9.97 -5.15
C ALA A 133 -9.91 -10.06 -5.72
N ASP A 134 -10.63 -8.94 -5.83
CA ASP A 134 -11.96 -8.91 -6.48
C ASP A 134 -11.86 -9.26 -7.98
N LEU A 135 -10.81 -8.84 -8.66
CA LEU A 135 -10.58 -9.21 -10.07
C LEU A 135 -10.24 -10.70 -10.26
N ASP A 136 -9.73 -11.36 -9.23
CA ASP A 136 -9.32 -12.77 -9.26
C ASP A 136 -10.23 -13.69 -8.41
N ASP A 137 -11.45 -13.24 -8.08
CA ASP A 137 -12.51 -13.99 -7.42
C ASP A 137 -12.22 -14.44 -5.97
N TYR A 138 -11.35 -13.73 -5.22
CA TYR A 138 -11.10 -14.01 -3.81
C TYR A 138 -11.14 -12.77 -2.88
N GLY A 139 -11.66 -11.65 -3.38
CA GLY A 139 -11.76 -10.37 -2.68
C GLY A 139 -13.10 -10.14 -1.97
N PRO A 140 -13.33 -8.92 -1.47
CA PRO A 140 -14.54 -8.54 -0.72
C PRO A 140 -15.85 -8.77 -1.46
N ALA A 141 -15.85 -8.61 -2.79
CA ALA A 141 -17.04 -8.86 -3.63
C ALA A 141 -17.36 -10.33 -3.84
N THR A 142 -16.48 -11.24 -3.43
CA THR A 142 -16.59 -12.69 -3.62
C THR A 142 -16.44 -13.44 -2.31
N THR A 143 -15.29 -14.09 -2.05
CA THR A 143 -15.06 -14.92 -0.85
C THR A 143 -14.57 -14.11 0.36
N CYS A 144 -14.17 -12.85 0.18
CA CYS A 144 -13.56 -12.01 1.20
C CYS A 144 -12.30 -12.60 1.85
N GLU A 145 -11.55 -13.45 1.12
CA GLU A 145 -10.32 -14.05 1.62
C GLU A 145 -9.19 -13.02 1.78
N ARG A 146 -9.14 -12.03 0.87
CA ARG A 146 -8.24 -10.88 0.97
C ARG A 146 -9.03 -9.59 0.83
N TRP A 147 -8.86 -8.70 1.81
CA TRP A 147 -9.62 -7.45 1.90
C TRP A 147 -8.76 -6.28 2.43
N ASP A 148 -7.46 -6.44 2.46
CA ASP A 148 -6.54 -5.40 2.91
C ASP A 148 -6.67 -4.15 2.02
N LEU A 149 -6.81 -3.01 2.69
CA LEU A 149 -7.14 -1.70 2.13
C LEU A 149 -8.49 -1.63 1.39
N TRP A 150 -9.44 -2.53 1.67
CA TRP A 150 -10.80 -2.43 1.13
C TRP A 150 -11.45 -1.11 1.50
N LYS A 151 -11.35 -0.72 2.78
CA LYS A 151 -11.86 0.53 3.32
C LYS A 151 -10.78 1.26 4.11
N LEU A 152 -10.76 2.57 4.01
CA LEU A 152 -9.93 3.45 4.83
C LEU A 152 -10.74 4.68 5.27
N PRO A 153 -10.40 5.31 6.40
CA PRO A 153 -10.93 6.63 6.75
C PRO A 153 -10.36 7.67 5.76
N ASP A 154 -11.23 8.51 5.23
CA ASP A 154 -10.83 9.62 4.34
C ASP A 154 -10.17 10.75 5.14
N LYS A 155 -10.74 11.04 6.30
CA LYS A 155 -10.22 12.05 7.24
C LYS A 155 -10.12 11.46 8.62
N PRO A 156 -9.09 11.83 9.39
CA PRO A 156 -8.98 11.40 10.78
C PRO A 156 -10.22 11.83 11.59
N GLY A 157 -10.86 10.88 12.25
CA GLY A 157 -11.92 11.14 13.25
C GLY A 157 -13.33 11.40 12.70
N ASP A 158 -13.58 11.39 11.40
CA ASP A 158 -14.94 11.58 10.85
C ASP A 158 -15.77 10.29 10.83
N GLY A 159 -15.16 9.14 11.09
CA GLY A 159 -15.82 7.83 11.11
C GLY A 159 -16.31 7.33 9.76
N LEU A 160 -16.16 8.11 8.70
CA LEU A 160 -16.57 7.71 7.35
C LEU A 160 -15.48 6.88 6.68
N LEU A 161 -15.89 5.72 6.17
CA LEU A 161 -15.01 4.84 5.41
C LEU A 161 -15.30 4.99 3.91
N LYS A 162 -14.21 5.08 3.13
CA LYS A 162 -14.23 5.09 1.67
C LYS A 162 -13.44 3.91 1.11
N PRO A 163 -13.61 3.56 -0.18
CA PRO A 163 -12.73 2.59 -0.83
C PRO A 163 -11.27 2.99 -0.63
N GLY A 164 -10.47 2.07 -0.07
CA GLY A 164 -9.10 2.38 0.36
C GLY A 164 -8.19 2.80 -0.80
N GLY A 165 -8.39 2.18 -1.98
CA GLY A 165 -7.67 2.56 -3.20
C GLY A 165 -7.93 4.00 -3.61
N ASP A 166 -9.19 4.45 -3.53
CA ASP A 166 -9.56 5.83 -3.88
C ASP A 166 -8.96 6.85 -2.90
N VAL A 167 -8.94 6.51 -1.61
CA VAL A 167 -8.31 7.36 -0.58
C VAL A 167 -6.81 7.55 -0.87
N ILE A 168 -6.08 6.46 -1.11
CA ILE A 168 -4.63 6.52 -1.36
C ILE A 168 -4.33 7.21 -2.70
N ARG A 169 -4.99 6.81 -3.78
CA ARG A 169 -4.78 7.42 -5.11
C ARG A 169 -5.12 8.92 -5.11
N GLY A 170 -6.24 9.31 -4.50
CA GLY A 170 -6.63 10.71 -4.40
C GLY A 170 -5.59 11.58 -3.67
N LYS A 171 -5.09 11.09 -2.53
CA LYS A 171 -4.01 11.76 -1.79
C LYS A 171 -2.68 11.75 -2.57
N ALA A 172 -2.37 10.66 -3.27
CA ALA A 172 -1.15 10.56 -4.07
C ALA A 172 -1.16 11.54 -5.26
N ILE A 173 -2.30 11.70 -5.93
CA ILE A 173 -2.48 12.72 -6.99
C ILE A 173 -2.31 14.12 -6.42
N TRP A 174 -2.86 14.39 -5.23
CA TRP A 174 -2.68 15.69 -4.59
C TRP A 174 -1.20 15.97 -4.30
N TRP A 175 -0.47 15.01 -3.72
CA TRP A 175 0.97 15.14 -3.46
C TRP A 175 1.75 15.32 -4.77
N HIS A 176 1.49 14.51 -5.79
CA HIS A 176 2.15 14.61 -7.09
C HIS A 176 2.05 16.01 -7.72
N ASN A 177 0.95 16.70 -7.48
CA ASN A 177 0.70 18.05 -8.03
C ASN A 177 1.13 19.20 -7.12
N ASN A 178 1.58 18.93 -5.89
CA ASN A 178 1.83 19.96 -4.87
C ASN A 178 3.18 19.83 -4.13
N TRP A 179 4.15 19.14 -4.70
CA TRP A 179 5.51 19.09 -4.13
C TRP A 179 6.16 20.46 -4.07
#